data_27f0e8e68b60ca0aee11a76fbca2f93e
#
_entry.id   27f0e8e68b60ca0aee11a76fbca2f93e
#
_cell.length_a   1.000
_cell.length_b   1.000
_cell.length_c   1.000
_cell.angle_alpha   90.00
_cell.angle_beta   90.00
_cell.angle_gamma   90.00
#
_symmetry.space_group_name_H-M   'P 1'
#
loop_
_entity.id
_entity.type
_entity.pdbx_description
1 polymer ?
#
loop_
_entity_poly.entity_id
_entity_poly.type
_entity_poly.pdbx_seq_one_letter_code
_entity_poly.pdbx_strand_id
1 'polypeptide(L)'
;MNKAVRKAVIAGNWKMNKTPAEATELLNAITPLVKDAGCDVVACVPYVDIAAALEATKGTNVKIGAENCHWAKSGAFTGEISAEMLKACGVEYVITGHSERRTYFGDTDVTVQQRTRAALDAGLTVIVCVGEYLEQREQGITDELVAMQTKIALGGVTEEELGRIIIAYEPVWAIGTGKTATAEQANEVCAVIRATIKSLYGEAAAEGITIQYGGSMNAGNAAELLAQSDVDGGLIGGASLKPADFAAIVEAATKG
;
A
#
# COMPACT_ATOMS: atom_id res chain seq x y z
N MET A 1 -2.87 17.02 -3.03
CA MET A 1 -2.57 16.55 -1.65
C MET A 1 -2.19 17.72 -0.74
N ASN A 2 -2.57 17.67 0.56
CA ASN A 2 -2.12 18.65 1.56
C ASN A 2 -0.80 18.19 2.21
N LYS A 3 0.32 18.47 1.57
CA LYS A 3 1.68 18.05 2.02
C LYS A 3 2.12 18.63 3.38
N ALA A 4 1.48 19.68 3.86
CA ALA A 4 1.78 20.23 5.19
C ALA A 4 1.35 19.29 6.33
N VAL A 5 0.40 18.39 6.05
CA VAL A 5 -0.20 17.49 7.05
C VAL A 5 -0.02 16.02 6.68
N ARG A 6 -0.05 15.68 5.37
CA ARG A 6 -0.02 14.31 4.87
C ARG A 6 1.33 13.97 4.27
N LYS A 7 1.82 12.79 4.57
CA LYS A 7 3.07 12.29 4.02
C LYS A 7 2.79 11.51 2.73
N ALA A 8 3.51 11.84 1.67
CA ALA A 8 3.46 11.04 0.46
C ALA A 8 4.21 9.71 0.66
N VAL A 9 3.60 8.61 0.18
CA VAL A 9 4.21 7.27 0.23
C VAL A 9 4.08 6.60 -1.14
N ILE A 10 5.21 6.24 -1.73
CA ILE A 10 5.27 5.44 -2.95
C ILE A 10 5.79 4.05 -2.58
N ALA A 11 4.89 3.06 -2.63
CA ALA A 11 5.19 1.68 -2.30
C ALA A 11 5.13 0.80 -3.55
N GLY A 12 6.21 0.11 -3.86
CA GLY A 12 6.23 -0.95 -4.88
C GLY A 12 5.66 -2.24 -4.31
N ASN A 13 4.63 -2.79 -4.92
CA ASN A 13 4.17 -4.14 -4.69
C ASN A 13 4.73 -5.03 -5.79
N TRP A 14 5.78 -5.81 -5.48
CA TRP A 14 6.48 -6.63 -6.48
C TRP A 14 5.69 -7.87 -6.88
N LYS A 15 4.71 -8.25 -6.04
CA LYS A 15 3.92 -9.47 -6.22
C LYS A 15 4.85 -10.69 -6.33
N MET A 16 4.46 -11.72 -7.08
CA MET A 16 5.27 -12.94 -7.25
C MET A 16 6.33 -12.73 -8.35
N ASN A 17 7.30 -11.86 -8.10
CA ASN A 17 8.40 -11.55 -9.02
C ASN A 17 9.71 -11.43 -8.28
N LYS A 18 10.79 -11.76 -8.96
CA LYS A 18 12.20 -11.71 -8.56
C LYS A 18 12.63 -12.90 -7.70
N THR A 19 13.88 -13.19 -7.83
CA THR A 19 14.67 -14.04 -6.94
C THR A 19 15.55 -13.14 -6.07
N PRO A 20 16.15 -13.61 -4.98
CA PRO A 20 17.00 -12.78 -4.12
C PRO A 20 18.14 -12.05 -4.86
N ALA A 21 18.75 -12.68 -5.87
CA ALA A 21 19.77 -12.03 -6.69
C ALA A 21 19.20 -10.90 -7.55
N GLU A 22 18.07 -11.14 -8.23
CA GLU A 22 17.39 -10.13 -9.06
C GLU A 22 16.81 -9.00 -8.19
N ALA A 23 16.38 -9.29 -6.95
CA ALA A 23 15.94 -8.29 -5.99
C ALA A 23 17.08 -7.34 -5.60
N THR A 24 18.27 -7.90 -5.34
CA THR A 24 19.47 -7.12 -5.08
C THR A 24 19.83 -6.22 -6.27
N GLU A 25 19.83 -6.76 -7.49
CA GLU A 25 20.11 -5.99 -8.70
C GLU A 25 19.12 -4.84 -8.90
N LEU A 26 17.83 -5.12 -8.75
CA LEU A 26 16.78 -4.12 -8.92
C LEU A 26 16.88 -3.00 -7.87
N LEU A 27 17.09 -3.35 -6.59
CA LEU A 27 17.22 -2.35 -5.53
C LEU A 27 18.50 -1.51 -5.68
N ASN A 28 19.62 -2.11 -6.07
CA ASN A 28 20.83 -1.38 -6.37
C ASN A 28 20.65 -0.39 -7.55
N ALA A 29 19.76 -0.70 -8.49
CA ALA A 29 19.42 0.22 -9.59
C ALA A 29 18.42 1.32 -9.14
N ILE A 30 17.50 1.04 -8.21
CA ILE A 30 16.49 1.98 -7.73
C ILE A 30 17.09 2.98 -6.74
N THR A 31 17.81 2.51 -5.71
CA THR A 31 18.25 3.33 -4.57
C THR A 31 18.98 4.62 -4.96
N PRO A 32 19.91 4.66 -5.93
CA PRO A 32 20.57 5.92 -6.31
C PRO A 32 19.64 6.90 -7.03
N LEU A 33 18.58 6.40 -7.69
CA LEU A 33 17.63 7.24 -8.41
C LEU A 33 16.63 7.93 -7.49
N VAL A 34 16.39 7.38 -6.30
CA VAL A 34 15.39 7.87 -5.34
C VAL A 34 16.00 8.43 -4.04
N LYS A 35 17.32 8.60 -3.98
CA LYS A 35 18.05 9.01 -2.76
C LYS A 35 17.59 10.36 -2.19
N ASP A 36 17.15 11.27 -3.04
CA ASP A 36 16.72 12.62 -2.69
C ASP A 36 15.18 12.76 -2.67
N ALA A 37 14.45 11.63 -2.55
CA ALA A 37 13.00 11.63 -2.53
C ALA A 37 12.43 12.43 -1.34
N GLY A 38 11.47 13.31 -1.62
CA GLY A 38 10.70 14.05 -0.63
C GLY A 38 9.50 13.27 -0.05
N CYS A 39 9.43 11.96 -0.32
CA CYS A 39 8.37 11.06 0.12
C CYS A 39 8.97 9.77 0.70
N ASP A 40 8.16 8.96 1.38
CA ASP A 40 8.58 7.59 1.73
C ASP A 40 8.59 6.70 0.50
N VAL A 41 9.71 6.00 0.30
CA VAL A 41 9.89 5.02 -0.77
C VAL A 41 9.96 3.63 -0.16
N VAL A 42 9.04 2.76 -0.55
CA VAL A 42 8.91 1.41 0.02
C VAL A 42 8.98 0.37 -1.10
N ALA A 43 9.69 -0.73 -0.87
CA ALA A 43 9.62 -1.92 -1.71
C ALA A 43 9.01 -3.07 -0.90
N CYS A 44 7.77 -3.46 -1.24
CA CYS A 44 7.12 -4.64 -0.69
C CYS A 44 7.49 -5.82 -1.59
N VAL A 45 8.24 -6.76 -1.02
CA VAL A 45 8.88 -7.85 -1.74
C VAL A 45 8.38 -9.23 -1.26
N PRO A 46 8.48 -10.28 -2.08
CA PRO A 46 8.26 -11.66 -1.64
C PRO A 46 9.07 -12.01 -0.39
N TYR A 47 8.54 -12.89 0.45
CA TYR A 47 9.22 -13.29 1.70
C TYR A 47 10.65 -13.81 1.48
N VAL A 48 10.88 -14.51 0.38
CA VAL A 48 12.20 -15.09 0.03
C VAL A 48 13.25 -14.02 -0.27
N ASP A 49 12.82 -12.80 -0.62
CA ASP A 49 13.69 -11.70 -1.01
C ASP A 49 14.02 -10.73 0.14
N ILE A 50 13.30 -10.83 1.27
CA ILE A 50 13.39 -9.87 2.37
C ILE A 50 14.83 -9.68 2.86
N ALA A 51 15.57 -10.77 3.10
CA ALA A 51 16.93 -10.67 3.60
C ALA A 51 17.88 -9.99 2.60
N ALA A 52 17.77 -10.33 1.33
CA ALA A 52 18.57 -9.73 0.25
C ALA A 52 18.20 -8.25 0.05
N ALA A 53 16.89 -7.93 0.12
CA ALA A 53 16.38 -6.57 -0.02
C ALA A 53 16.85 -5.65 1.12
N LEU A 54 16.79 -6.13 2.38
CA LEU A 54 17.27 -5.38 3.54
C LEU A 54 18.78 -5.09 3.45
N GLU A 55 19.59 -6.05 3.01
CA GLU A 55 21.02 -5.81 2.83
C GLU A 55 21.30 -4.83 1.68
N ALA A 56 20.59 -4.95 0.54
CA ALA A 56 20.76 -4.06 -0.60
C ALA A 56 20.34 -2.60 -0.32
N THR A 57 19.38 -2.40 0.60
CA THR A 57 18.88 -1.05 0.96
C THR A 57 19.52 -0.45 2.20
N LYS A 58 20.47 -1.15 2.82
CA LYS A 58 21.15 -0.69 4.03
C LYS A 58 21.81 0.68 3.86
N GLY A 59 21.45 1.61 4.74
CA GLY A 59 21.96 2.98 4.69
C GLY A 59 21.34 3.88 3.61
N THR A 60 20.29 3.39 2.93
CA THR A 60 19.52 4.19 1.96
C THR A 60 18.19 4.66 2.57
N ASN A 61 17.43 5.47 1.84
CA ASN A 61 16.09 5.92 2.20
C ASN A 61 14.97 4.96 1.77
N VAL A 62 15.30 3.85 1.09
CA VAL A 62 14.31 2.84 0.65
C VAL A 62 14.04 1.89 1.80
N LYS A 63 12.76 1.75 2.16
CA LYS A 63 12.27 0.88 3.21
C LYS A 63 11.74 -0.42 2.65
N ILE A 64 11.85 -1.51 3.41
CA ILE A 64 11.37 -2.82 2.98
C ILE A 64 10.05 -3.15 3.65
N GLY A 65 9.11 -3.62 2.82
CA GLY A 65 7.82 -4.14 3.21
C GLY A 65 7.66 -5.62 2.82
N ALA A 66 6.70 -6.27 3.46
CA ALA A 66 6.20 -7.58 3.07
C ALA A 66 4.84 -7.46 2.37
N GLU A 67 4.50 -8.44 1.55
CA GLU A 67 3.27 -8.44 0.74
C GLU A 67 2.06 -9.01 1.49
N ASN A 68 2.27 -9.60 2.65
CA ASN A 68 1.25 -10.17 3.53
C ASN A 68 1.85 -10.51 4.91
N CYS A 69 0.99 -10.83 5.88
CA CYS A 69 1.36 -11.53 7.13
C CYS A 69 0.18 -12.35 7.63
N HIS A 70 0.44 -13.34 8.49
CA HIS A 70 -0.60 -14.06 9.22
C HIS A 70 -0.95 -13.34 10.52
N TRP A 71 -2.20 -13.49 11.00
CA TRP A 71 -2.66 -12.82 12.23
C TRP A 71 -2.24 -13.53 13.51
N ALA A 72 -1.92 -14.82 13.48
CA ALA A 72 -1.40 -15.53 14.65
C ALA A 72 0.10 -15.31 14.81
N LYS A 73 0.55 -15.16 16.05
CA LYS A 73 1.98 -14.97 16.40
C LYS A 73 2.81 -16.19 16.07
N SER A 74 2.24 -17.38 16.27
CA SER A 74 2.88 -18.69 16.02
C SER A 74 1.81 -19.77 15.99
N GLY A 75 2.18 -21.00 15.62
CA GLY A 75 1.29 -22.15 15.71
C GLY A 75 1.34 -23.07 14.49
N ALA A 76 0.34 -23.95 14.38
CA ALA A 76 0.21 -24.94 13.32
C ALA A 76 -0.36 -24.30 12.03
N PHE A 77 0.39 -23.38 11.43
CA PHE A 77 0.04 -22.64 10.21
C PHE A 77 1.15 -22.83 9.18
N THR A 78 1.32 -24.05 8.71
CA THR A 78 2.40 -24.42 7.77
C THR A 78 2.44 -23.53 6.55
N GLY A 79 3.57 -22.85 6.32
CA GLY A 79 3.78 -21.94 5.19
C GLY A 79 3.47 -20.46 5.48
N GLU A 80 2.83 -20.13 6.61
CA GLU A 80 2.52 -18.76 6.99
C GLU A 80 3.70 -18.07 7.71
N ILE A 81 3.73 -16.75 7.59
CA ILE A 81 4.70 -15.86 8.22
C ILE A 81 3.96 -14.89 9.13
N SER A 82 4.33 -14.82 10.41
CA SER A 82 3.71 -13.90 11.36
C SER A 82 4.27 -12.48 11.24
N ALA A 83 3.51 -11.51 11.75
CA ALA A 83 3.95 -10.11 11.80
C ALA A 83 5.22 -9.94 12.66
N GLU A 84 5.35 -10.69 13.77
CA GLU A 84 6.55 -10.69 14.62
C GLU A 84 7.78 -11.24 13.91
N MET A 85 7.63 -12.28 13.05
CA MET A 85 8.74 -12.79 12.23
C MET A 85 9.21 -11.72 11.26
N LEU A 86 8.29 -10.99 10.60
CA LEU A 86 8.64 -9.88 9.70
C LEU A 86 9.37 -8.76 10.44
N LYS A 87 8.87 -8.36 11.59
CA LYS A 87 9.50 -7.33 12.43
C LYS A 87 10.89 -7.73 12.88
N ALA A 88 11.07 -8.99 13.28
CA ALA A 88 12.36 -9.54 13.69
C ALA A 88 13.39 -9.56 12.54
N CYS A 89 12.95 -9.72 11.29
CA CYS A 89 13.81 -9.56 10.11
C CYS A 89 14.24 -8.12 9.83
N GLY A 90 13.52 -7.13 10.37
CA GLY A 90 13.79 -5.70 10.09
C GLY A 90 12.82 -5.08 9.09
N VAL A 91 11.75 -5.77 8.71
CA VAL A 91 10.69 -5.23 7.86
C VAL A 91 9.96 -4.10 8.58
N GLU A 92 9.64 -3.02 7.86
CA GLU A 92 8.95 -1.85 8.40
C GLU A 92 7.49 -1.75 7.96
N TYR A 93 7.16 -2.27 6.78
CA TYR A 93 5.82 -2.17 6.17
C TYR A 93 5.25 -3.55 5.86
N VAL A 94 3.92 -3.63 5.80
CA VAL A 94 3.25 -4.83 5.31
C VAL A 94 1.96 -4.46 4.57
N ILE A 95 1.70 -5.12 3.44
CA ILE A 95 0.43 -5.02 2.71
C ILE A 95 -0.55 -6.02 3.34
N THR A 96 -1.80 -5.60 3.54
CA THR A 96 -2.90 -6.49 3.96
C THR A 96 -4.11 -6.29 3.04
N GLY A 97 -4.81 -7.37 2.72
CA GLY A 97 -6.06 -7.32 1.99
C GLY A 97 -5.94 -6.96 0.51
N HIS A 98 -4.75 -7.10 -0.11
CA HIS A 98 -4.59 -6.87 -1.55
C HIS A 98 -5.63 -7.66 -2.35
N SER A 99 -6.15 -7.06 -3.43
CA SER A 99 -7.23 -7.62 -4.25
C SER A 99 -6.94 -9.03 -4.77
N GLU A 100 -5.70 -9.32 -5.16
CA GLU A 100 -5.30 -10.67 -5.58
C GLU A 100 -5.45 -11.70 -4.45
N ARG A 101 -5.18 -11.30 -3.19
CA ARG A 101 -5.35 -12.20 -2.05
C ARG A 101 -6.83 -12.44 -1.73
N ARG A 102 -7.67 -11.43 -1.91
CA ARG A 102 -9.13 -11.58 -1.79
C ARG A 102 -9.67 -12.51 -2.88
N THR A 103 -9.20 -12.34 -4.12
CA THR A 103 -9.68 -13.09 -5.28
C THR A 103 -9.18 -14.55 -5.31
N TYR A 104 -7.90 -14.78 -5.02
CA TYR A 104 -7.26 -16.08 -5.27
C TYR A 104 -6.97 -16.88 -4.00
N PHE A 105 -6.90 -16.23 -2.84
CA PHE A 105 -6.45 -16.86 -1.59
C PHE A 105 -7.48 -16.78 -0.46
N GLY A 106 -8.68 -16.28 -0.74
CA GLY A 106 -9.80 -16.29 0.21
C GLY A 106 -9.68 -15.29 1.36
N ASP A 107 -8.87 -14.25 1.22
CA ASP A 107 -8.83 -13.17 2.22
C ASP A 107 -10.20 -12.46 2.24
N THR A 108 -10.79 -12.35 3.43
CA THR A 108 -12.06 -11.65 3.71
C THR A 108 -11.81 -10.37 4.46
N ASP A 109 -12.79 -9.48 4.57
CA ASP A 109 -12.66 -8.25 5.36
C ASP A 109 -12.31 -8.54 6.82
N VAL A 110 -12.82 -9.64 7.39
CA VAL A 110 -12.51 -10.08 8.75
C VAL A 110 -11.03 -10.52 8.86
N THR A 111 -10.53 -11.33 7.92
CA THR A 111 -9.13 -11.77 7.96
C THR A 111 -8.16 -10.61 7.67
N VAL A 112 -8.56 -9.63 6.85
CA VAL A 112 -7.81 -8.39 6.63
C VAL A 112 -7.71 -7.58 7.92
N GLN A 113 -8.81 -7.41 8.65
CA GLN A 113 -8.82 -6.74 9.96
C GLN A 113 -7.89 -7.46 10.97
N GLN A 114 -7.94 -8.79 11.04
CA GLN A 114 -7.08 -9.57 11.93
C GLN A 114 -5.59 -9.40 11.58
N ARG A 115 -5.23 -9.43 10.28
CA ARG A 115 -3.86 -9.20 9.80
C ARG A 115 -3.39 -7.78 10.10
N THR A 116 -4.26 -6.79 9.87
CA THR A 116 -3.99 -5.38 10.19
C THR A 116 -3.71 -5.19 11.67
N ARG A 117 -4.54 -5.77 12.55
CA ARG A 117 -4.32 -5.71 14.00
C ARG A 117 -3.00 -6.36 14.40
N ALA A 118 -2.71 -7.58 13.93
CA ALA A 118 -1.47 -8.28 14.25
C ALA A 118 -0.22 -7.50 13.78
N ALA A 119 -0.28 -6.89 12.61
CA ALA A 119 0.81 -6.08 12.08
C ALA A 119 1.06 -4.81 12.93
N LEU A 120 -0.01 -4.12 13.35
CA LEU A 120 0.09 -2.97 14.25
C LEU A 120 0.65 -3.37 15.62
N ASP A 121 0.21 -4.49 16.18
CA ASP A 121 0.71 -5.03 17.46
C ASP A 121 2.20 -5.36 17.40
N ALA A 122 2.69 -5.84 16.25
CA ALA A 122 4.12 -6.07 16.00
C ALA A 122 4.92 -4.79 15.73
N GLY A 123 4.27 -3.64 15.61
CA GLY A 123 4.92 -2.36 15.34
C GLY A 123 5.30 -2.12 13.89
N LEU A 124 4.56 -2.73 12.95
CA LEU A 124 4.68 -2.48 11.51
C LEU A 124 3.77 -1.31 11.08
N THR A 125 4.14 -0.65 9.98
CA THR A 125 3.23 0.22 9.22
C THR A 125 2.46 -0.64 8.23
N VAL A 126 1.13 -0.46 8.18
CA VAL A 126 0.24 -1.32 7.40
C VAL A 126 -0.34 -0.57 6.22
N ILE A 127 -0.17 -1.14 5.02
CA ILE A 127 -0.85 -0.70 3.80
C ILE A 127 -2.07 -1.60 3.63
N VAL A 128 -3.23 -1.07 3.97
CA VAL A 128 -4.51 -1.80 3.91
C VAL A 128 -5.17 -1.56 2.57
N CYS A 129 -5.39 -2.61 1.79
CA CYS A 129 -6.03 -2.52 0.48
C CYS A 129 -7.55 -2.67 0.59
N VAL A 130 -8.24 -1.74 -0.07
CA VAL A 130 -9.70 -1.73 -0.23
C VAL A 130 -10.05 -1.41 -1.68
N GLY A 131 -11.20 -1.89 -2.16
CA GLY A 131 -11.63 -1.59 -3.52
C GLY A 131 -12.71 -2.53 -4.03
N GLU A 132 -13.35 -2.12 -5.11
CA GLU A 132 -14.49 -2.77 -5.72
C GLU A 132 -14.13 -3.50 -7.02
N TYR A 133 -14.87 -4.56 -7.32
CA TYR A 133 -14.89 -5.21 -8.62
C TYR A 133 -15.79 -4.45 -9.62
N LEU A 134 -15.63 -4.74 -10.91
CA LEU A 134 -16.38 -4.07 -11.98
C LEU A 134 -17.91 -4.17 -11.78
N GLU A 135 -18.39 -5.35 -11.42
CA GLU A 135 -19.81 -5.58 -11.17
C GLU A 135 -20.37 -4.63 -10.09
N GLN A 136 -19.62 -4.45 -8.98
CA GLN A 136 -20.03 -3.57 -7.88
C GLN A 136 -20.02 -2.10 -8.31
N ARG A 137 -19.05 -1.70 -9.14
CA ARG A 137 -19.01 -0.36 -9.71
C ARG A 137 -20.19 -0.10 -10.64
N GLU A 138 -20.51 -1.06 -11.52
CA GLU A 138 -21.66 -0.96 -12.43
C GLU A 138 -23.01 -0.94 -11.69
N GLN A 139 -23.09 -1.56 -10.53
CA GLN A 139 -24.24 -1.52 -9.63
C GLN A 139 -24.34 -0.20 -8.84
N GLY A 140 -23.30 0.67 -8.88
CA GLY A 140 -23.28 1.95 -8.20
C GLY A 140 -23.11 1.86 -6.68
N ILE A 141 -22.48 0.77 -6.17
CA ILE A 141 -22.28 0.53 -4.71
C ILE A 141 -20.82 0.66 -4.27
N THR A 142 -19.99 1.33 -5.07
CA THR A 142 -18.56 1.54 -4.78
C THR A 142 -18.35 2.19 -3.42
N ASP A 143 -19.07 3.27 -3.15
CA ASP A 143 -18.90 4.10 -1.95
C ASP A 143 -19.24 3.31 -0.68
N GLU A 144 -20.36 2.60 -0.66
CA GLU A 144 -20.80 1.77 0.44
C GLU A 144 -19.82 0.62 0.70
N LEU A 145 -19.36 -0.03 -0.37
CA LEU A 145 -18.42 -1.14 -0.27
C LEU A 145 -17.08 -0.68 0.30
N VAL A 146 -16.49 0.37 -0.26
CA VAL A 146 -15.19 0.89 0.17
C VAL A 146 -15.26 1.45 1.59
N ALA A 147 -16.37 2.14 1.94
CA ALA A 147 -16.62 2.58 3.30
C ALA A 147 -16.74 1.39 4.28
N MET A 148 -17.45 0.34 3.90
CA MET A 148 -17.58 -0.89 4.70
C MET A 148 -16.23 -1.56 4.91
N GLN A 149 -15.46 -1.79 3.84
CA GLN A 149 -14.13 -2.40 3.92
C GLN A 149 -13.19 -1.59 4.81
N THR A 150 -13.19 -0.27 4.67
CA THR A 150 -12.39 0.65 5.51
C THR A 150 -12.77 0.54 6.98
N LYS A 151 -14.08 0.57 7.29
CA LYS A 151 -14.57 0.45 8.68
C LYS A 151 -14.19 -0.88 9.32
N ILE A 152 -14.34 -1.99 8.59
CA ILE A 152 -13.99 -3.32 9.11
C ILE A 152 -12.49 -3.41 9.33
N ALA A 153 -11.67 -3.01 8.35
CA ALA A 153 -10.21 -3.08 8.45
C ALA A 153 -9.64 -2.27 9.62
N LEU A 154 -10.27 -1.14 9.96
CA LEU A 154 -9.89 -0.27 11.08
C LEU A 154 -10.56 -0.65 12.41
N GLY A 155 -11.30 -1.77 12.44
CA GLY A 155 -11.92 -2.26 13.66
C GLY A 155 -10.91 -2.53 14.78
N GLY A 156 -11.03 -1.80 15.90
CA GLY A 156 -10.11 -1.89 17.04
C GLY A 156 -8.79 -1.13 16.90
N VAL A 157 -8.61 -0.34 15.82
CA VAL A 157 -7.47 0.58 15.67
C VAL A 157 -7.74 1.84 16.50
N THR A 158 -6.76 2.31 17.26
CA THR A 158 -6.85 3.57 18.00
C THR A 158 -6.44 4.76 17.14
N GLU A 159 -6.81 5.99 17.54
CA GLU A 159 -6.41 7.19 16.82
C GLU A 159 -4.88 7.33 16.73
N GLU A 160 -4.15 6.99 17.80
CA GLU A 160 -2.68 7.00 17.81
C GLU A 160 -2.08 6.04 16.79
N GLU A 161 -2.69 4.87 16.61
CA GLU A 161 -2.22 3.85 15.67
C GLU A 161 -2.45 4.22 14.21
N LEU A 162 -3.37 5.18 13.90
CA LEU A 162 -3.59 5.66 12.53
C LEU A 162 -2.33 6.24 11.89
N GLY A 163 -1.39 6.75 12.66
CA GLY A 163 -0.08 7.17 12.17
C GLY A 163 0.76 6.06 11.51
N ARG A 164 0.35 4.79 11.69
CA ARG A 164 0.96 3.60 11.07
C ARG A 164 0.01 2.88 10.12
N ILE A 165 -1.07 3.54 9.69
CA ILE A 165 -2.00 3.02 8.68
C ILE A 165 -1.89 3.86 7.40
N ILE A 166 -1.88 3.18 6.28
CA ILE A 166 -2.03 3.71 4.93
C ILE A 166 -3.18 2.95 4.31
N ILE A 167 -4.13 3.63 3.68
CA ILE A 167 -5.18 2.95 2.92
C ILE A 167 -4.83 3.01 1.44
N ALA A 168 -4.82 1.87 0.76
CA ALA A 168 -4.60 1.78 -0.68
C ALA A 168 -5.93 1.45 -1.38
N TYR A 169 -6.43 2.39 -2.17
CA TYR A 169 -7.61 2.17 -3.00
C TYR A 169 -7.23 1.42 -4.28
N GLU A 170 -7.77 0.24 -4.44
CA GLU A 170 -7.59 -0.62 -5.59
C GLU A 170 -8.89 -0.71 -6.42
N PRO A 171 -9.06 0.05 -7.53
CA PRO A 171 -10.11 -0.26 -8.49
C PRO A 171 -9.79 -1.60 -9.16
N VAL A 172 -10.33 -2.72 -8.62
CA VAL A 172 -9.95 -4.08 -9.04
C VAL A 172 -10.18 -4.29 -10.53
N TRP A 173 -11.23 -3.65 -11.07
CA TRP A 173 -11.56 -3.65 -12.50
C TRP A 173 -10.50 -2.97 -13.40
N ALA A 174 -9.60 -2.18 -12.83
CA ALA A 174 -8.52 -1.49 -13.54
C ALA A 174 -7.14 -2.12 -13.31
N ILE A 175 -7.03 -3.21 -12.53
CA ILE A 175 -5.75 -3.87 -12.24
C ILE A 175 -5.49 -4.97 -13.25
N GLY A 176 -4.44 -4.81 -14.08
CA GLY A 176 -4.03 -5.84 -15.04
C GLY A 176 -4.97 -6.05 -16.23
N THR A 177 -5.97 -5.20 -16.39
CA THR A 177 -7.00 -5.33 -17.44
C THR A 177 -6.74 -4.44 -18.66
N GLY A 178 -5.75 -3.54 -18.58
CA GLY A 178 -5.52 -2.49 -19.58
C GLY A 178 -6.46 -1.28 -19.44
N LYS A 179 -7.46 -1.32 -18.55
CA LYS A 179 -8.27 -0.17 -18.16
C LYS A 179 -7.56 0.60 -17.05
N THR A 180 -7.78 1.92 -16.99
CA THR A 180 -7.25 2.80 -15.94
C THR A 180 -8.41 3.65 -15.44
N ALA A 181 -8.52 3.84 -14.14
CA ALA A 181 -9.40 4.88 -13.61
C ALA A 181 -8.83 6.25 -14.00
N THR A 182 -9.69 7.22 -14.28
CA THR A 182 -9.24 8.62 -14.42
C THR A 182 -8.74 9.13 -13.06
N ALA A 183 -7.99 10.23 -13.07
CA ALA A 183 -7.51 10.83 -11.82
C ALA A 183 -8.68 11.31 -10.93
N GLU A 184 -9.74 11.83 -11.55
CA GLU A 184 -10.97 12.23 -10.86
C GLU A 184 -11.66 11.02 -10.22
N GLN A 185 -11.83 9.92 -10.95
CA GLN A 185 -12.44 8.69 -10.42
C GLN A 185 -11.65 8.12 -9.25
N ALA A 186 -10.31 8.14 -9.33
CA ALA A 186 -9.44 7.73 -8.24
C ALA A 186 -9.63 8.64 -7.02
N ASN A 187 -9.69 9.95 -7.25
CA ASN A 187 -9.86 10.96 -6.20
C ASN A 187 -11.22 10.85 -5.50
N GLU A 188 -12.29 10.64 -6.26
CA GLU A 188 -13.65 10.48 -5.72
C GLU A 188 -13.69 9.38 -4.66
N VAL A 189 -13.14 8.21 -4.96
CA VAL A 189 -13.15 7.07 -4.03
C VAL A 189 -12.17 7.30 -2.87
N CYS A 190 -11.01 7.89 -3.12
CA CYS A 190 -10.09 8.28 -2.03
C CYS A 190 -10.74 9.29 -1.06
N ALA A 191 -11.56 10.21 -1.57
CA ALA A 191 -12.33 11.14 -0.74
C ALA A 191 -13.39 10.41 0.11
N VAL A 192 -14.06 9.38 -0.42
CA VAL A 192 -14.98 8.52 0.34
C VAL A 192 -14.26 7.80 1.48
N ILE A 193 -13.06 7.26 1.22
CA ILE A 193 -12.22 6.65 2.25
C ILE A 193 -11.91 7.67 3.35
N ARG A 194 -11.47 8.86 2.98
CA ARG A 194 -11.14 9.93 3.95
C ARG A 194 -12.36 10.37 4.74
N ALA A 195 -13.52 10.55 4.11
CA ALA A 195 -14.78 10.87 4.77
C ALA A 195 -15.19 9.76 5.75
N THR A 196 -14.95 8.50 5.40
CA THR A 196 -15.20 7.36 6.28
C THR A 196 -14.31 7.41 7.53
N ILE A 197 -13.02 7.68 7.37
CA ILE A 197 -12.07 7.83 8.49
C ILE A 197 -12.45 9.02 9.37
N LYS A 198 -12.86 10.15 8.75
CA LYS A 198 -13.39 11.31 9.46
C LYS A 198 -14.60 10.95 10.33
N SER A 199 -15.49 10.10 9.84
CA SER A 199 -16.66 9.66 10.61
C SER A 199 -16.31 8.78 11.80
N LEU A 200 -15.16 8.10 11.78
CA LEU A 200 -14.70 7.19 12.85
C LEU A 200 -13.81 7.89 13.88
N TYR A 201 -12.93 8.80 13.44
CA TYR A 201 -11.84 9.35 14.28
C TYR A 201 -11.79 10.88 14.29
N GLY A 202 -12.66 11.55 13.53
CA GLY A 202 -12.68 13.01 13.43
C GLY A 202 -11.81 13.59 12.30
N GLU A 203 -11.91 14.91 12.15
CA GLU A 203 -11.28 15.67 11.04
C GLU A 203 -9.75 15.57 11.06
N ALA A 204 -9.15 15.79 12.23
CA ALA A 204 -7.70 15.84 12.33
C ALA A 204 -7.03 14.50 11.94
N ALA A 205 -7.62 13.39 12.37
CA ALA A 205 -7.18 12.05 12.02
C ALA A 205 -7.32 11.78 10.51
N ALA A 206 -8.45 12.15 9.92
CA ALA A 206 -8.71 12.00 8.50
C ALA A 206 -7.75 12.84 7.64
N GLU A 207 -7.44 14.05 8.08
CA GLU A 207 -6.46 14.90 7.40
C GLU A 207 -5.02 14.42 7.54
N GLY A 208 -4.69 13.66 8.58
CA GLY A 208 -3.34 13.15 8.81
C GLY A 208 -3.00 11.84 8.10
N ILE A 209 -4.01 11.05 7.71
CA ILE A 209 -3.78 9.72 7.13
C ILE A 209 -3.40 9.79 5.65
N THR A 210 -2.48 8.91 5.24
CA THR A 210 -2.08 8.73 3.84
C THR A 210 -3.05 7.79 3.13
N ILE A 211 -3.57 8.21 1.96
CA ILE A 211 -4.38 7.38 1.06
C ILE A 211 -3.64 7.24 -0.26
N GLN A 212 -3.37 6.00 -0.67
CA GLN A 212 -2.71 5.65 -1.91
C GLN A 212 -3.71 5.25 -3.00
N TYR A 213 -3.38 5.56 -4.24
CA TYR A 213 -4.02 4.91 -5.38
C TYR A 213 -3.28 3.62 -5.72
N GLY A 214 -3.99 2.49 -5.72
CA GLY A 214 -3.46 1.15 -5.98
C GLY A 214 -3.83 0.57 -7.35
N GLY A 215 -4.43 1.37 -8.23
CA GLY A 215 -4.66 0.97 -9.63
C GLY A 215 -3.42 1.16 -10.50
N SER A 216 -3.60 1.18 -11.82
CA SER A 216 -2.51 1.30 -12.79
C SER A 216 -1.88 2.69 -12.78
N MET A 217 -0.93 2.92 -11.85
CA MET A 217 -0.07 4.11 -11.84
C MET A 217 1.24 3.82 -12.55
N ASN A 218 1.70 4.75 -13.39
CA ASN A 218 2.94 4.68 -14.15
C ASN A 218 3.55 6.08 -14.33
N ALA A 219 4.74 6.17 -14.92
CA ALA A 219 5.43 7.44 -15.12
C ALA A 219 4.62 8.50 -15.91
N GLY A 220 3.71 8.05 -16.80
CA GLY A 220 2.92 8.95 -17.64
C GLY A 220 1.69 9.59 -16.96
N ASN A 221 1.12 8.93 -15.93
CA ASN A 221 -0.09 9.40 -15.25
C ASN A 221 0.12 9.76 -13.77
N ALA A 222 1.30 9.48 -13.22
CA ALA A 222 1.58 9.70 -11.79
C ALA A 222 1.39 11.16 -11.38
N ALA A 223 1.85 12.13 -12.18
CA ALA A 223 1.74 13.54 -11.85
C ALA A 223 0.28 14.01 -11.77
N GLU A 224 -0.59 13.56 -12.69
CA GLU A 224 -2.01 13.88 -12.71
C GLU A 224 -2.76 13.27 -11.50
N LEU A 225 -2.48 12.00 -11.19
CA LEU A 225 -3.04 11.31 -10.03
C LEU A 225 -2.62 11.98 -8.71
N LEU A 226 -1.32 12.29 -8.56
CA LEU A 226 -0.77 12.88 -7.34
C LEU A 226 -1.09 14.37 -7.16
N ALA A 227 -1.58 15.04 -8.22
CA ALA A 227 -2.11 16.40 -8.13
C ALA A 227 -3.50 16.43 -7.48
N GLN A 228 -4.20 15.30 -7.38
CA GLN A 228 -5.54 15.24 -6.78
C GLN A 228 -5.49 15.49 -5.27
N SER A 229 -6.63 16.00 -4.73
CA SER A 229 -6.71 16.42 -3.32
C SER A 229 -6.56 15.28 -2.32
N ASP A 230 -7.05 14.08 -2.66
CA ASP A 230 -7.17 12.94 -1.75
C ASP A 230 -6.29 11.74 -2.13
N VAL A 231 -5.45 11.87 -3.15
CA VAL A 231 -4.44 10.89 -3.54
C VAL A 231 -3.08 11.32 -2.97
N ASP A 232 -2.62 10.64 -1.94
CA ASP A 232 -1.40 10.99 -1.20
C ASP A 232 -0.19 10.11 -1.58
N GLY A 233 -0.34 9.22 -2.55
CA GLY A 233 0.72 8.32 -2.96
C GLY A 233 0.22 7.22 -3.88
N GLY A 234 1.05 6.17 -4.04
CA GLY A 234 0.71 5.04 -4.89
C GLY A 234 1.21 3.71 -4.37
N LEU A 235 0.38 2.67 -4.56
CA LEU A 235 0.78 1.27 -4.43
C LEU A 235 1.03 0.73 -5.86
N ILE A 236 2.30 0.58 -6.21
CA ILE A 236 2.76 0.43 -7.60
C ILE A 236 3.07 -1.03 -7.92
N GLY A 237 2.37 -1.61 -8.89
CA GLY A 237 2.64 -2.96 -9.40
C GLY A 237 3.81 -2.99 -10.38
N GLY A 238 3.58 -3.39 -11.62
CA GLY A 238 4.62 -3.65 -12.64
C GLY A 238 5.61 -2.51 -12.90
N ALA A 239 5.22 -1.25 -12.73
CA ALA A 239 6.14 -0.11 -12.88
C ALA A 239 7.21 -0.09 -11.77
N SER A 240 6.95 -0.69 -10.60
CA SER A 240 7.95 -0.80 -9.51
C SER A 240 9.09 -1.78 -9.82
N LEU A 241 8.94 -2.63 -10.83
CA LEU A 241 9.95 -3.56 -11.31
C LEU A 241 10.89 -2.95 -12.36
N LYS A 242 10.70 -1.67 -12.69
CA LYS A 242 11.47 -0.91 -13.67
C LYS A 242 12.08 0.32 -13.00
N PRO A 243 13.39 0.38 -12.78
CA PRO A 243 14.03 1.46 -12.01
C PRO A 243 13.66 2.86 -12.46
N ALA A 244 13.69 3.12 -13.76
CA ALA A 244 13.40 4.45 -14.31
C ALA A 244 11.92 4.83 -14.15
N ASP A 245 10.99 3.90 -14.38
CA ASP A 245 9.55 4.15 -14.23
C ASP A 245 9.20 4.42 -12.76
N PHE A 246 9.76 3.61 -11.84
CA PHE A 246 9.52 3.78 -10.41
C PHE A 246 10.11 5.11 -9.90
N ALA A 247 11.33 5.45 -10.31
CA ALA A 247 11.96 6.73 -9.96
C ALA A 247 11.15 7.93 -10.47
N ALA A 248 10.59 7.87 -11.69
CA ALA A 248 9.75 8.93 -12.22
C ALA A 248 8.46 9.13 -11.40
N ILE A 249 7.85 8.04 -10.90
CA ILE A 249 6.68 8.12 -9.99
C ILE A 249 7.07 8.75 -8.66
N VAL A 250 8.22 8.36 -8.08
CA VAL A 250 8.76 8.94 -6.84
C VAL A 250 9.06 10.43 -7.02
N GLU A 251 9.63 10.82 -8.15
CA GLU A 251 9.90 12.23 -8.48
C GLU A 251 8.59 13.03 -8.58
N ALA A 252 7.55 12.49 -9.21
CA ALA A 252 6.24 13.12 -9.27
C ALA A 252 5.65 13.35 -7.87
N ALA A 253 5.78 12.39 -6.96
CA ALA A 253 5.34 12.52 -5.56
C ALA A 253 6.15 13.55 -4.76
N THR A 254 7.42 13.74 -5.11
CA THR A 254 8.30 14.74 -4.46
C THR A 254 7.93 16.17 -4.88
N LYS A 255 7.57 16.37 -6.17
CA LYS A 255 7.29 17.68 -6.76
C LYS A 255 5.84 18.15 -6.58
N GLY A 256 4.87 17.25 -6.61
CA GLY A 256 3.43 17.51 -6.43
C GLY A 256 3.09 17.74 -4.98
#